data_06cfddbb5d2ffb339d86b7cb35d09e23
#
_entry.id   06cfddbb5d2ffb339d86b7cb35d09e23
#
_cell.length_a   1.000
_cell.length_b   1.000
_cell.length_c   1.000
_cell.angle_alpha   90.00
_cell.angle_beta   90.00
_cell.angle_gamma   90.00
#
_symmetry.space_group_name_H-M   'P 1'
#
loop_
_entity.id
_entity.type
_entity.pdbx_description
1 polymer ?
#
loop_
_entity_poly.entity_id
_entity_poly.type
_entity_poly.pdbx_seq_one_letter_code
_entity_poly.pdbx_strand_id
1 'polypeptide(L)'
;WPIRYADLEPWYSYVEKFVGICGDRDGIENLPDSEVMPGFALNCVEKHIQEANHRRYQLQRRVIIGRCAHLTQPQDIHLQQGRGQCQNRTLCERGCPYGGYFSSVSSTIPWANKTGNLTLIPNAVVHSIIYDDTLGKATGVRVIDALTNQSTEYHAKIIFVNAATLNTNLILLNSTSGRFPKGLGNDHDILGHYIAFHNYRGNVSAIHEDYKDQYYYGRRPTQVFIPSFRNVFKKETDFQGGYMSYYVAYRPGWHKGYGRQGIGE
;
A
#
# COMPACT_ATOMS: atom_id res chain seq x y z
N TRP A 1 6.08 21.75 3.86
CA TRP A 1 4.64 21.58 4.07
C TRP A 1 4.28 22.08 5.47
N PRO A 2 3.18 22.77 5.65
CA PRO A 2 2.75 23.29 6.96
C PRO A 2 2.06 22.22 7.83
N ILE A 3 2.45 20.96 7.69
CA ILE A 3 1.95 19.82 8.44
C ILE A 3 3.11 19.11 9.14
N ARG A 4 2.87 18.64 10.37
CA ARG A 4 3.80 17.86 11.18
C ARG A 4 3.21 16.48 11.45
N TYR A 5 4.06 15.56 11.90
CA TYR A 5 3.62 14.21 12.27
C TYR A 5 2.49 14.24 13.31
N ALA A 6 2.61 15.10 14.32
CA ALA A 6 1.60 15.25 15.37
C ALA A 6 0.19 15.62 14.84
N ASP A 7 0.12 16.30 13.69
CA ASP A 7 -1.17 16.63 13.06
C ASP A 7 -1.83 15.40 12.42
N LEU A 8 -1.02 14.41 12.02
CA LEU A 8 -1.44 13.22 11.31
C LEU A 8 -1.57 11.98 12.21
N GLU A 9 -0.84 11.92 13.32
CA GLU A 9 -0.77 10.76 14.21
C GLU A 9 -2.16 10.23 14.65
N PRO A 10 -3.13 11.06 15.07
CA PRO A 10 -4.46 10.58 15.45
C PRO A 10 -5.20 9.90 14.28
N TRP A 11 -4.98 10.39 13.06
CA TRP A 11 -5.60 9.84 11.85
C TRP A 11 -4.94 8.53 11.43
N TYR A 12 -3.62 8.40 11.59
CA TYR A 12 -2.94 7.12 11.41
C TYR A 12 -3.49 6.08 12.38
N SER A 13 -3.56 6.40 13.66
CA SER A 13 -4.13 5.49 14.68
C SER A 13 -5.57 5.10 14.37
N TYR A 14 -6.40 6.05 13.97
CA TYR A 14 -7.78 5.78 13.57
C TYR A 14 -7.85 4.81 12.38
N VAL A 15 -7.09 5.09 11.32
CA VAL A 15 -7.07 4.25 10.10
C VAL A 15 -6.50 2.87 10.40
N GLU A 16 -5.45 2.75 11.19
CA GLU A 16 -4.83 1.48 11.55
C GLU A 16 -5.80 0.58 12.33
N LYS A 17 -6.57 1.13 13.25
CA LYS A 17 -7.64 0.41 13.95
C LYS A 17 -8.76 -0.01 12.99
N PHE A 18 -9.24 0.91 12.17
CA PHE A 18 -10.34 0.64 11.23
C PHE A 18 -9.98 -0.41 10.19
N VAL A 19 -8.78 -0.33 9.64
CA VAL A 19 -8.24 -1.26 8.64
C VAL A 19 -7.90 -2.61 9.27
N GLY A 20 -7.44 -2.61 10.51
CA GLY A 20 -6.96 -3.79 11.22
C GLY A 20 -5.52 -4.10 10.86
N ILE A 21 -4.60 -3.22 11.26
CA ILE A 21 -3.17 -3.45 11.12
C ILE A 21 -2.69 -4.38 12.24
N CYS A 22 -1.88 -5.36 11.88
CA CYS A 22 -1.13 -6.20 12.82
C CYS A 22 0.37 -5.95 12.71
N GLY A 23 1.09 -6.16 13.81
CA GLY A 23 2.53 -5.95 13.93
C GLY A 23 2.96 -5.90 15.37
N ASP A 24 4.24 -5.65 15.59
CA ASP A 24 4.79 -5.53 16.94
C ASP A 24 5.02 -4.06 17.31
N ARG A 25 5.06 -3.79 18.60
CA ARG A 25 5.49 -2.52 19.16
C ARG A 25 6.98 -2.61 19.43
N ASP A 26 7.75 -2.05 18.53
CA ASP A 26 9.20 -2.25 18.51
C ASP A 26 9.98 -1.17 19.28
N GLY A 27 9.35 -0.06 19.66
CA GLY A 27 10.01 1.07 20.33
C GLY A 27 11.14 1.67 19.50
N ILE A 28 10.94 1.81 18.21
CA ILE A 28 11.90 2.41 17.27
C ILE A 28 11.50 3.86 17.05
N GLU A 29 12.40 4.79 17.36
CA GLU A 29 12.12 6.24 17.38
C GLU A 29 11.57 6.76 16.03
N ASN A 30 12.11 6.31 14.91
CA ASN A 30 11.66 6.72 13.58
C ASN A 30 10.56 5.81 12.99
N LEU A 31 10.04 4.88 13.79
CA LEU A 31 8.89 4.05 13.48
C LEU A 31 7.99 4.00 14.70
N PRO A 32 7.23 5.06 14.99
CA PRO A 32 6.38 5.13 16.18
C PRO A 32 5.51 3.92 16.36
N ASP A 33 5.37 3.48 17.59
CA ASP A 33 4.45 2.41 17.93
C ASP A 33 3.01 2.87 17.73
N SER A 34 2.17 1.93 17.31
CA SER A 34 0.77 2.16 17.03
C SER A 34 -0.12 1.20 17.80
N GLU A 35 -1.42 1.40 17.69
CA GLU A 35 -2.43 0.50 18.25
C GLU A 35 -2.70 -0.68 17.28
N VAL A 36 -1.70 -1.54 17.15
CA VAL A 36 -1.74 -2.69 16.24
C VAL A 36 -2.18 -3.96 16.97
N MET A 37 -2.79 -4.89 16.23
CA MET A 37 -3.01 -6.26 16.67
C MET A 37 -1.66 -7.00 16.71
N PRO A 38 -1.56 -8.13 17.45
CA PRO A 38 -0.32 -8.92 17.47
C PRO A 38 0.19 -9.27 16.08
N GLY A 39 1.48 -9.13 15.87
CA GLY A 39 2.14 -9.44 14.60
C GLY A 39 2.23 -10.95 14.31
N PHE A 40 2.59 -11.28 13.08
CA PHE A 40 2.92 -12.65 12.72
C PHE A 40 4.32 -13.04 13.24
N ALA A 41 4.49 -14.32 13.56
CA ALA A 41 5.79 -14.83 13.97
C ALA A 41 6.79 -14.89 12.81
N LEU A 42 8.06 -14.66 13.12
CA LEU A 42 9.17 -14.92 12.21
C LEU A 42 9.32 -16.42 11.95
N ASN A 43 9.69 -16.82 10.73
CA ASN A 43 10.07 -18.19 10.44
C ASN A 43 11.52 -18.50 10.88
N CYS A 44 11.95 -19.76 10.75
CA CYS A 44 13.26 -20.20 11.23
C CYS A 44 14.44 -19.43 10.60
N VAL A 45 14.41 -19.20 9.30
CA VAL A 45 15.47 -18.45 8.60
C VAL A 45 15.47 -16.98 9.02
N GLU A 46 14.29 -16.38 9.15
CA GLU A 46 14.15 -14.99 9.56
C GLU A 46 14.63 -14.75 10.99
N LYS A 47 14.33 -15.69 11.91
CA LYS A 47 14.89 -15.70 13.29
C LYS A 47 16.41 -15.77 13.27
N HIS A 48 16.98 -16.68 12.47
CA HIS A 48 18.42 -16.82 12.34
C HIS A 48 19.07 -15.51 11.84
N ILE A 49 18.48 -14.87 10.83
CA ILE A 49 18.96 -13.57 10.34
C ILE A 49 18.79 -12.48 11.40
N GLN A 50 17.70 -12.47 12.13
CA GLN A 50 17.47 -11.52 13.23
C GLN A 50 18.56 -11.64 14.31
N GLU A 51 18.86 -12.86 14.73
CA GLU A 51 19.90 -13.15 15.71
C GLU A 51 21.31 -12.77 15.19
N ALA A 52 21.63 -13.12 13.95
CA ALA A 52 22.90 -12.76 13.33
C ALA A 52 23.06 -11.25 13.20
N ASN A 53 22.00 -10.55 12.82
CA ASN A 53 21.95 -9.09 12.76
C ASN A 53 22.14 -8.48 14.14
N HIS A 54 21.48 -9.01 15.17
CA HIS A 54 21.60 -8.53 16.54
C HIS A 54 23.04 -8.72 17.09
N ARG A 55 23.64 -9.89 16.85
CA ARG A 55 25.06 -10.14 17.24
C ARG A 55 26.01 -9.14 16.60
N ARG A 56 25.78 -8.75 15.34
CA ARG A 56 26.70 -7.89 14.59
C ARG A 56 26.48 -6.40 14.84
N TYR A 57 25.23 -5.98 14.94
CA TYR A 57 24.84 -4.55 14.94
C TYR A 57 24.11 -4.14 16.20
N GLN A 58 23.82 -5.06 17.12
CA GLN A 58 23.05 -4.81 18.33
C GLN A 58 21.71 -4.11 18.01
N LEU A 59 21.39 -3.02 18.69
CA LEU A 59 20.16 -2.26 18.47
C LEU A 59 20.25 -1.24 17.32
N GLN A 60 21.43 -1.05 16.74
CA GLN A 60 21.62 -0.08 15.66
C GLN A 60 20.87 -0.46 14.37
N ARG A 61 20.67 -1.76 14.14
CA ARG A 61 19.91 -2.27 13.00
C ARG A 61 19.00 -3.37 13.49
N ARG A 62 17.73 -3.06 13.62
CA ARG A 62 16.75 -4.02 14.13
C ARG A 62 16.05 -4.73 12.98
N VAL A 63 15.87 -6.02 13.13
CA VAL A 63 15.06 -6.86 12.23
C VAL A 63 13.71 -7.05 12.89
N ILE A 64 12.66 -6.57 12.26
CA ILE A 64 11.30 -6.60 12.79
C ILE A 64 10.33 -7.25 11.83
N ILE A 65 9.20 -7.75 12.34
CA ILE A 65 8.10 -8.20 11.51
C ILE A 65 7.45 -6.98 10.83
N GLY A 66 7.10 -7.10 9.56
CA GLY A 66 6.39 -6.04 8.84
C GLY A 66 4.96 -5.88 9.34
N ARG A 67 4.56 -4.64 9.59
CA ARG A 67 3.15 -4.31 9.82
C ARG A 67 2.34 -4.58 8.56
N CYS A 68 1.18 -5.16 8.69
CA CYS A 68 0.32 -5.43 7.55
C CYS A 68 -1.16 -5.42 7.92
N ALA A 69 -1.99 -5.17 6.92
CA ALA A 69 -3.43 -5.06 7.08
C ALA A 69 -4.12 -6.43 7.05
N HIS A 70 -3.74 -7.30 7.99
CA HIS A 70 -4.31 -8.64 8.14
C HIS A 70 -4.81 -8.86 9.56
N LEU A 71 -6.02 -9.37 9.69
CA LEU A 71 -6.69 -9.56 10.96
C LEU A 71 -6.13 -10.81 11.67
N THR A 72 -5.17 -10.62 12.56
CA THR A 72 -4.66 -11.68 13.46
C THR A 72 -5.60 -11.89 14.64
N GLN A 73 -6.20 -10.80 15.13
CA GLN A 73 -7.22 -10.78 16.18
C GLN A 73 -8.32 -9.78 15.81
N PRO A 74 -9.36 -10.23 15.05
CA PRO A 74 -10.45 -9.34 14.70
C PRO A 74 -11.13 -8.72 15.92
N GLN A 75 -11.38 -7.42 15.86
CA GLN A 75 -12.18 -6.67 16.84
C GLN A 75 -13.59 -6.47 16.30
N ASP A 76 -14.52 -5.99 17.15
CA ASP A 76 -15.91 -5.79 16.79
C ASP A 76 -16.11 -4.97 15.53
N ILE A 77 -15.31 -3.90 15.35
CA ILE A 77 -15.35 -3.08 14.13
C ILE A 77 -15.09 -3.89 12.88
N HIS A 78 -14.18 -4.86 12.92
CA HIS A 78 -13.85 -5.72 11.80
C HIS A 78 -14.95 -6.74 11.51
N LEU A 79 -15.54 -7.32 12.57
CA LEU A 79 -16.67 -8.24 12.45
C LEU A 79 -17.90 -7.52 11.88
N GLN A 80 -18.15 -6.29 12.29
CA GLN A 80 -19.22 -5.45 11.75
C GLN A 80 -19.01 -5.11 10.26
N GLN A 81 -17.77 -5.06 9.80
CA GLN A 81 -17.44 -4.95 8.37
C GLN A 81 -17.67 -6.26 7.61
N GLY A 82 -17.98 -7.36 8.28
CA GLY A 82 -18.11 -8.70 7.69
C GLY A 82 -16.77 -9.39 7.45
N ARG A 83 -15.71 -8.97 8.14
CA ARG A 83 -14.35 -9.49 8.00
C ARG A 83 -14.01 -10.45 9.13
N GLY A 84 -13.29 -11.52 8.81
CA GLY A 84 -12.85 -12.53 9.77
C GLY A 84 -11.33 -12.65 9.86
N GLN A 85 -10.89 -13.50 10.78
CA GLN A 85 -9.47 -13.75 11.05
C GLN A 85 -8.74 -14.30 9.82
N CYS A 86 -7.48 -13.88 9.63
CA CYS A 86 -6.58 -14.42 8.63
C CYS A 86 -6.32 -15.93 8.88
N GLN A 87 -6.56 -16.73 7.86
CA GLN A 87 -6.39 -18.18 7.93
C GLN A 87 -5.04 -18.67 7.39
N ASN A 88 -4.09 -17.78 7.11
CA ASN A 88 -2.75 -18.11 6.58
C ASN A 88 -2.77 -18.99 5.32
N ARG A 89 -3.73 -18.78 4.42
CA ARG A 89 -3.97 -19.64 3.24
C ARG A 89 -3.06 -19.38 2.06
N THR A 90 -2.20 -18.39 2.10
CA THR A 90 -1.28 -18.01 1.01
C THR A 90 -1.92 -17.51 -0.30
N LEU A 91 -3.22 -17.33 -0.36
CA LEU A 91 -3.97 -16.98 -1.57
C LEU A 91 -4.45 -15.52 -1.58
N CYS A 92 -3.76 -14.62 -0.86
CA CYS A 92 -4.19 -13.21 -0.71
C CYS A 92 -4.33 -12.49 -2.05
N GLU A 93 -3.44 -12.75 -3.00
CA GLU A 93 -3.45 -12.13 -4.34
C GLU A 93 -4.64 -12.56 -5.20
N ARG A 94 -5.31 -13.66 -4.83
CA ARG A 94 -6.50 -14.18 -5.53
C ARG A 94 -7.81 -13.78 -4.84
N GLY A 95 -7.73 -12.94 -3.83
CA GLY A 95 -8.85 -12.58 -2.97
C GLY A 95 -8.94 -13.46 -1.72
N CYS A 96 -9.56 -12.92 -0.68
CA CYS A 96 -9.73 -13.58 0.60
C CYS A 96 -11.22 -13.73 0.93
N PRO A 97 -11.77 -14.96 0.94
CA PRO A 97 -13.19 -15.17 1.22
C PRO A 97 -13.56 -14.84 2.68
N TYR A 98 -12.57 -14.74 3.56
CA TYR A 98 -12.76 -14.38 4.98
C TYR A 98 -12.61 -12.88 5.26
N GLY A 99 -12.26 -12.07 4.26
CA GLY A 99 -11.94 -10.65 4.49
C GLY A 99 -10.75 -10.44 5.43
N GLY A 100 -9.89 -11.46 5.61
CA GLY A 100 -8.78 -11.45 6.57
C GLY A 100 -7.73 -10.39 6.27
N TYR A 101 -7.51 -10.01 5.02
CA TYR A 101 -6.74 -8.83 4.67
C TYR A 101 -7.65 -7.67 4.25
N PHE A 102 -7.17 -6.45 4.43
CA PHE A 102 -7.90 -5.26 4.03
C PHE A 102 -7.88 -5.06 2.50
N SER A 103 -9.05 -4.79 1.96
CA SER A 103 -9.22 -4.23 0.63
C SER A 103 -10.51 -3.42 0.60
N SER A 104 -10.65 -2.51 -0.37
CA SER A 104 -11.88 -1.75 -0.54
C SER A 104 -13.10 -2.65 -0.75
N VAL A 105 -12.93 -3.75 -1.46
CA VAL A 105 -14.01 -4.73 -1.74
C VAL A 105 -14.46 -5.47 -0.48
N SER A 106 -13.53 -5.78 0.43
CA SER A 106 -13.87 -6.53 1.66
C SER A 106 -14.24 -5.65 2.85
N SER A 107 -13.97 -4.35 2.81
CA SER A 107 -14.13 -3.46 3.96
C SER A 107 -14.90 -2.18 3.62
N THR A 108 -14.24 -1.19 3.00
CA THR A 108 -14.79 0.17 2.89
C THR A 108 -16.01 0.27 1.98
N ILE A 109 -16.07 -0.46 0.87
CA ILE A 109 -17.23 -0.44 -0.03
C ILE A 109 -18.46 -1.07 0.65
N PRO A 110 -18.40 -2.29 1.21
CA PRO A 110 -19.56 -2.83 1.96
C PRO A 110 -19.96 -1.95 3.13
N TRP A 111 -19.00 -1.34 3.82
CA TRP A 111 -19.28 -0.43 4.94
C TRP A 111 -20.00 0.84 4.50
N ALA A 112 -19.52 1.48 3.43
CA ALA A 112 -20.15 2.65 2.85
C ALA A 112 -21.56 2.34 2.30
N ASN A 113 -21.73 1.16 1.68
CA ASN A 113 -23.02 0.74 1.16
C ASN A 113 -24.11 0.59 2.24
N LYS A 114 -23.72 0.22 3.47
CA LYS A 114 -24.66 0.16 4.63
C LYS A 114 -25.26 1.51 4.99
N THR A 115 -24.62 2.62 4.62
CA THR A 115 -25.14 3.98 4.89
C THR A 115 -26.31 4.36 3.98
N GLY A 116 -26.50 3.65 2.86
CA GLY A 116 -27.45 4.00 1.82
C GLY A 116 -27.05 5.23 0.97
N ASN A 117 -25.87 5.82 1.22
CA ASN A 117 -25.40 7.03 0.57
C ASN A 117 -24.31 6.78 -0.50
N LEU A 118 -24.00 5.52 -0.79
CA LEU A 118 -23.03 5.15 -1.81
C LEU A 118 -23.74 4.85 -3.14
N THR A 119 -23.28 5.51 -4.21
CA THR A 119 -23.55 5.07 -5.58
C THR A 119 -22.26 4.60 -6.21
N LEU A 120 -22.13 3.32 -6.51
CA LEU A 120 -20.98 2.71 -7.18
C LEU A 120 -21.31 2.46 -8.65
N ILE A 121 -20.53 3.06 -9.54
CA ILE A 121 -20.74 2.93 -10.98
C ILE A 121 -19.55 2.14 -11.57
N PRO A 122 -19.68 0.85 -11.85
CA PRO A 122 -18.66 0.05 -12.49
C PRO A 122 -18.56 0.37 -14.00
N ASN A 123 -17.50 -0.10 -14.64
CA ASN A 123 -17.21 0.13 -16.08
C ASN A 123 -17.14 1.60 -16.48
N ALA A 124 -16.93 2.49 -15.52
CA ALA A 124 -16.90 3.92 -15.70
C ALA A 124 -15.45 4.41 -15.78
N VAL A 125 -14.98 4.72 -16.97
CA VAL A 125 -13.63 5.25 -17.19
C VAL A 125 -13.68 6.77 -17.12
N VAL A 126 -13.15 7.35 -16.05
CA VAL A 126 -13.06 8.81 -15.91
C VAL A 126 -12.03 9.32 -16.89
N HIS A 127 -12.48 10.07 -17.90
CA HIS A 127 -11.65 10.65 -18.96
C HIS A 127 -11.03 11.96 -18.53
N SER A 128 -11.83 12.87 -17.95
CA SER A 128 -11.38 14.23 -17.60
C SER A 128 -12.27 14.84 -16.51
N ILE A 129 -11.74 15.85 -15.84
CA ILE A 129 -12.48 16.74 -14.94
C ILE A 129 -13.06 17.89 -15.77
N ILE A 130 -14.29 18.26 -15.49
CA ILE A 130 -14.97 19.42 -16.08
C ILE A 130 -14.63 20.64 -15.24
N TYR A 131 -13.87 21.57 -15.81
CA TYR A 131 -13.58 22.86 -15.20
C TYR A 131 -14.44 23.94 -15.84
N ASP A 132 -15.13 24.69 -15.01
CA ASP A 132 -15.91 25.84 -15.45
C ASP A 132 -15.08 27.11 -15.31
N ASP A 133 -14.70 27.69 -16.44
CA ASP A 133 -13.84 28.89 -16.49
C ASP A 133 -14.54 30.13 -15.92
N THR A 134 -15.89 30.18 -15.95
CA THR A 134 -16.68 31.30 -15.40
C THR A 134 -16.75 31.22 -13.89
N LEU A 135 -16.99 30.02 -13.34
CA LEU A 135 -17.05 29.77 -11.89
C LEU A 135 -15.67 29.62 -11.25
N GLY A 136 -14.61 29.44 -12.06
CA GLY A 136 -13.25 29.27 -11.60
C GLY A 136 -13.05 27.98 -10.78
N LYS A 137 -13.80 26.90 -11.06
CA LYS A 137 -13.73 25.65 -10.28
C LYS A 137 -14.07 24.41 -11.08
N ALA A 138 -13.62 23.26 -10.58
CA ALA A 138 -14.09 21.97 -11.06
C ALA A 138 -15.55 21.72 -10.65
N THR A 139 -16.37 21.26 -11.57
CA THR A 139 -17.81 21.09 -11.39
C THR A 139 -18.28 19.65 -11.58
N GLY A 140 -17.47 18.81 -12.23
CA GLY A 140 -17.84 17.43 -12.53
C GLY A 140 -16.72 16.65 -13.16
N VAL A 141 -17.07 15.48 -13.64
CA VAL A 141 -16.20 14.58 -14.39
C VAL A 141 -16.89 14.07 -15.65
N ARG A 142 -16.14 13.90 -16.73
CA ARG A 142 -16.59 13.21 -17.94
C ARG A 142 -16.13 11.76 -17.86
N VAL A 143 -17.08 10.87 -18.04
CA VAL A 143 -16.90 9.42 -17.93
C VAL A 143 -17.26 8.77 -19.25
N ILE A 144 -16.46 7.79 -19.65
CA ILE A 144 -16.72 6.93 -20.79
C ILE A 144 -17.13 5.55 -20.26
N ASP A 145 -18.29 5.08 -20.64
CA ASP A 145 -18.72 3.72 -20.35
C ASP A 145 -17.88 2.72 -21.17
N ALA A 146 -17.20 1.81 -20.48
CA ALA A 146 -16.27 0.87 -21.10
C ALA A 146 -16.95 -0.20 -21.96
N LEU A 147 -18.27 -0.39 -21.84
CA LEU A 147 -19.04 -1.38 -22.62
C LEU A 147 -19.66 -0.76 -23.86
N THR A 148 -20.14 0.49 -23.75
CA THR A 148 -20.89 1.15 -24.82
C THR A 148 -20.11 2.24 -25.54
N ASN A 149 -18.98 2.67 -24.99
CA ASN A 149 -18.19 3.82 -25.40
C ASN A 149 -18.96 5.15 -25.39
N GLN A 150 -20.08 5.22 -24.70
CA GLN A 150 -20.84 6.45 -24.54
C GLN A 150 -20.25 7.34 -23.46
N SER A 151 -20.29 8.65 -23.69
CA SER A 151 -19.81 9.64 -22.72
C SER A 151 -20.98 10.18 -21.89
N THR A 152 -20.77 10.26 -20.58
CA THR A 152 -21.72 10.83 -19.61
C THR A 152 -20.98 11.78 -18.66
N GLU A 153 -21.65 12.83 -18.23
CA GLU A 153 -21.11 13.78 -17.24
C GLU A 153 -21.77 13.59 -15.89
N TYR A 154 -20.95 13.60 -14.84
CA TYR A 154 -21.40 13.58 -13.45
C TYR A 154 -20.92 14.82 -12.74
N HIS A 155 -21.80 15.51 -12.03
CA HIS A 155 -21.49 16.74 -11.33
C HIS A 155 -21.48 16.55 -9.81
N ALA A 156 -20.51 17.23 -9.14
CA ALA A 156 -20.36 17.17 -7.69
C ALA A 156 -19.78 18.48 -7.14
N LYS A 157 -20.04 18.74 -5.86
CA LYS A 157 -19.46 19.89 -5.14
C LYS A 157 -17.98 19.67 -4.81
N ILE A 158 -17.58 18.43 -4.57
CA ILE A 158 -16.19 18.03 -4.25
C ILE A 158 -15.86 16.81 -5.10
N ILE A 159 -14.67 16.82 -5.69
CA ILE A 159 -14.18 15.76 -6.56
C ILE A 159 -12.85 15.25 -6.01
N PHE A 160 -12.79 13.95 -5.66
CA PHE A 160 -11.57 13.28 -5.27
C PHE A 160 -11.04 12.45 -6.44
N VAL A 161 -9.81 12.71 -6.86
CA VAL A 161 -9.18 11.99 -7.98
C VAL A 161 -8.16 10.99 -7.42
N ASN A 162 -8.62 9.78 -7.15
CA ASN A 162 -7.84 8.72 -6.51
C ASN A 162 -7.48 7.59 -7.49
N ALA A 163 -7.04 7.96 -8.71
CA ALA A 163 -6.77 7.02 -9.79
C ALA A 163 -5.31 6.53 -9.85
N ALA A 164 -4.58 6.61 -8.76
CA ALA A 164 -3.12 6.41 -8.66
C ALA A 164 -2.31 7.39 -9.53
N THR A 165 -1.00 7.38 -9.40
CA THR A 165 -0.13 8.42 -9.96
C THR A 165 -0.30 8.61 -11.47
N LEU A 166 -0.17 7.54 -12.24
CA LEU A 166 -0.18 7.65 -13.70
C LEU A 166 -1.56 8.03 -14.24
N ASN A 167 -2.62 7.36 -13.79
CA ASN A 167 -3.96 7.64 -14.28
C ASN A 167 -4.48 9.00 -13.79
N THR A 168 -4.13 9.44 -12.58
CA THR A 168 -4.47 10.79 -12.10
C THR A 168 -3.82 11.85 -13.01
N ASN A 169 -2.54 11.70 -13.35
CA ASN A 169 -1.87 12.60 -14.29
C ASN A 169 -2.55 12.60 -15.66
N LEU A 170 -2.92 11.42 -16.18
CA LEU A 170 -3.63 11.30 -17.46
C LEU A 170 -4.98 12.03 -17.42
N ILE A 171 -5.77 11.83 -16.37
CA ILE A 171 -7.05 12.53 -16.19
C ILE A 171 -6.85 14.05 -16.17
N LEU A 172 -5.86 14.55 -15.42
CA LEU A 172 -5.56 15.96 -15.33
C LEU A 172 -5.07 16.56 -16.66
N LEU A 173 -4.21 15.83 -17.40
CA LEU A 173 -3.74 16.24 -18.73
C LEU A 173 -4.88 16.30 -19.75
N ASN A 174 -5.84 15.38 -19.69
CA ASN A 174 -7.03 15.38 -20.53
C ASN A 174 -8.06 16.47 -20.14
N SER A 175 -7.92 17.06 -18.95
CA SER A 175 -8.85 18.07 -18.42
C SER A 175 -8.46 19.47 -18.89
N THR A 176 -8.64 19.73 -20.17
CA THR A 176 -8.33 21.03 -20.78
C THR A 176 -9.50 22.00 -20.69
N SER A 177 -9.21 23.30 -20.56
CA SER A 177 -10.16 24.42 -20.59
C SER A 177 -9.51 25.69 -21.12
N GLY A 178 -10.25 26.79 -21.21
CA GLY A 178 -9.66 28.10 -21.56
C GLY A 178 -8.58 28.52 -20.58
N ARG A 179 -8.79 28.32 -19.29
CA ARG A 179 -7.82 28.60 -18.21
C ARG A 179 -6.64 27.62 -18.20
N PHE A 180 -6.89 26.36 -18.53
CA PHE A 180 -5.90 25.29 -18.47
C PHE A 180 -5.73 24.56 -19.82
N PRO A 181 -5.16 25.22 -20.86
CA PRO A 181 -5.08 24.63 -22.20
C PRO A 181 -4.16 23.39 -22.28
N LYS A 182 -3.26 23.21 -21.31
CA LYS A 182 -2.31 22.08 -21.24
C LYS A 182 -2.67 21.04 -20.14
N GLY A 183 -3.90 21.08 -19.63
CA GLY A 183 -4.36 20.20 -18.54
C GLY A 183 -4.58 20.97 -17.24
N LEU A 184 -5.50 20.46 -16.44
CA LEU A 184 -5.95 21.09 -15.20
C LEU A 184 -4.81 21.21 -14.19
N GLY A 185 -4.54 22.46 -13.75
CA GLY A 185 -3.47 22.78 -12.80
C GLY A 185 -2.05 22.74 -13.40
N ASN A 186 -1.91 22.68 -14.71
CA ASN A 186 -0.62 22.59 -15.40
C ASN A 186 -0.08 23.96 -15.84
N ASP A 187 -0.15 24.97 -14.98
CA ASP A 187 0.30 26.33 -15.26
C ASP A 187 1.79 26.43 -15.60
N HIS A 188 2.59 25.54 -15.05
CA HIS A 188 4.05 25.54 -15.21
C HIS A 188 4.59 24.41 -16.09
N ASP A 189 3.71 23.69 -16.77
CA ASP A 189 4.07 22.60 -17.68
C ASP A 189 4.89 21.46 -17.01
N ILE A 190 4.59 21.19 -15.74
CA ILE A 190 5.28 20.17 -14.93
C ILE A 190 4.43 18.94 -14.62
N LEU A 191 3.15 18.99 -14.98
CA LEU A 191 2.26 17.84 -14.76
C LEU A 191 2.74 16.62 -15.55
N GLY A 192 2.88 15.49 -14.88
CA GLY A 192 3.44 14.26 -15.46
C GLY A 192 4.96 14.18 -15.47
N HIS A 193 5.65 15.23 -15.03
CA HIS A 193 7.11 15.23 -14.86
C HIS A 193 7.52 14.86 -13.42
N TYR A 194 8.80 14.50 -13.24
CA TYR A 194 9.44 14.25 -11.94
C TYR A 194 8.77 13.14 -11.11
N ILE A 195 8.19 12.14 -11.79
CA ILE A 195 7.61 10.98 -11.12
C ILE A 195 8.74 10.15 -10.50
N ALA A 196 8.68 9.96 -9.18
CA ALA A 196 9.64 9.17 -8.43
C ALA A 196 9.04 7.80 -8.08
N PHE A 197 9.85 6.77 -8.21
CA PHE A 197 9.50 5.38 -7.88
C PHE A 197 10.34 4.87 -6.71
N HIS A 198 9.92 3.74 -6.15
CA HIS A 198 10.77 2.98 -5.23
C HIS A 198 12.03 2.47 -5.96
N ASN A 199 13.15 2.45 -5.26
CA ASN A 199 14.33 1.75 -5.74
C ASN A 199 14.16 0.23 -5.50
N TYR A 200 13.70 -0.49 -6.51
CA TYR A 200 13.50 -1.94 -6.47
C TYR A 200 14.61 -2.74 -7.15
N ARG A 201 15.66 -2.08 -7.63
CA ARG A 201 16.75 -2.74 -8.38
C ARG A 201 17.84 -3.30 -7.48
N GLY A 202 17.94 -2.83 -6.24
CA GLY A 202 18.85 -3.41 -5.25
C GLY A 202 18.24 -4.67 -4.65
N ASN A 203 18.52 -5.83 -5.26
CA ASN A 203 18.01 -7.11 -4.82
C ASN A 203 19.16 -8.10 -4.60
N VAL A 204 19.06 -8.87 -3.50
CA VAL A 204 19.99 -9.96 -3.18
C VAL A 204 19.16 -11.20 -2.85
N SER A 205 19.51 -12.32 -3.47
CA SER A 205 18.88 -13.62 -3.19
C SER A 205 19.94 -14.59 -2.70
N ALA A 206 19.60 -15.43 -1.72
CA ALA A 206 20.46 -16.46 -1.18
C ALA A 206 19.65 -17.70 -0.79
N ILE A 207 20.33 -18.84 -0.72
CA ILE A 207 19.78 -20.10 -0.21
C ILE A 207 20.43 -20.37 1.14
N HIS A 208 19.61 -20.67 2.14
CA HIS A 208 20.10 -21.09 3.45
C HIS A 208 20.13 -22.62 3.53
N GLU A 209 21.31 -23.19 3.52
CA GLU A 209 21.52 -24.65 3.40
C GLU A 209 20.92 -25.44 4.59
N ASP A 210 21.08 -24.91 5.82
CA ASP A 210 20.66 -25.58 7.05
C ASP A 210 19.16 -25.73 7.22
N TYR A 211 18.37 -25.02 6.40
CA TYR A 211 16.89 -25.00 6.53
C TYR A 211 16.18 -25.57 5.29
N LYS A 212 16.88 -26.26 4.42
CA LYS A 212 16.27 -26.80 3.19
C LYS A 212 15.13 -27.77 3.45
N ASP A 213 15.18 -28.51 4.55
CA ASP A 213 14.18 -29.50 4.92
C ASP A 213 13.18 -29.00 5.95
N GLN A 214 13.25 -27.74 6.34
CA GLN A 214 12.31 -27.15 7.28
C GLN A 214 11.08 -26.63 6.54
N TYR A 215 9.92 -26.97 7.06
CA TYR A 215 8.63 -26.44 6.60
C TYR A 215 7.94 -25.68 7.70
N TYR A 216 7.17 -24.65 7.32
CA TYR A 216 6.17 -24.04 8.17
C TYR A 216 4.79 -24.16 7.50
N TYR A 217 3.78 -24.26 8.30
CA TYR A 217 2.42 -24.41 7.81
C TYR A 217 1.85 -23.03 7.43
N GLY A 218 1.37 -22.94 6.19
CA GLY A 218 0.85 -21.69 5.64
C GLY A 218 1.93 -20.64 5.40
N ARG A 219 1.70 -19.76 4.43
CA ARG A 219 2.58 -18.63 4.16
C ARG A 219 2.09 -17.41 4.93
N ARG A 220 2.95 -16.80 5.70
CA ARG A 220 2.69 -15.50 6.30
C ARG A 220 2.53 -14.42 5.21
N PRO A 221 1.52 -13.54 5.32
CA PRO A 221 1.23 -12.53 4.29
C PRO A 221 2.12 -11.28 4.34
N THR A 222 3.11 -11.22 5.22
CA THR A 222 3.99 -10.07 5.39
C THR A 222 5.46 -10.44 5.26
N GLN A 223 6.30 -9.44 5.18
CA GLN A 223 7.75 -9.49 5.06
C GLN A 223 8.40 -9.09 6.39
N VAL A 224 9.71 -9.22 6.43
CA VAL A 224 10.55 -8.75 7.53
C VAL A 224 11.26 -7.46 7.08
N PHE A 225 11.42 -6.52 7.99
CA PHE A 225 12.01 -5.23 7.68
C PHE A 225 13.22 -4.93 8.56
N ILE A 226 14.16 -4.22 7.98
CA ILE A 226 15.18 -3.46 8.69
C ILE A 226 14.83 -1.99 8.45
N PRO A 227 14.21 -1.30 9.42
CA PRO A 227 13.87 0.12 9.29
C PRO A 227 15.08 0.98 8.98
N SER A 228 14.84 2.16 8.45
CA SER A 228 15.92 3.10 8.12
C SER A 228 16.79 3.38 9.36
N PHE A 229 18.09 3.22 9.21
CA PHE A 229 19.09 3.37 10.26
C PHE A 229 20.24 4.33 9.88
N ARG A 230 20.24 4.86 8.64
CA ARG A 230 21.20 5.83 8.15
C ARG A 230 20.50 7.17 7.89
N ASN A 231 21.21 8.26 8.17
CA ASN A 231 20.72 9.62 7.89
C ASN A 231 19.31 9.91 8.45
N VAL A 232 18.94 9.29 9.58
CA VAL A 232 17.60 9.44 10.17
C VAL A 232 17.51 10.75 10.96
N PHE A 233 18.39 10.95 11.93
CA PHE A 233 18.39 12.13 12.80
C PHE A 233 19.55 13.08 12.53
N LYS A 234 20.62 12.57 11.97
CA LYS A 234 21.81 13.34 11.57
C LYS A 234 22.38 12.80 10.27
N LYS A 235 23.09 13.64 9.54
CA LYS A 235 23.84 13.21 8.36
C LYS A 235 25.05 12.37 8.79
N GLU A 236 25.09 11.11 8.36
CA GLU A 236 26.14 10.14 8.70
C GLU A 236 26.93 9.66 7.48
N THR A 237 26.49 10.01 6.26
CA THR A 237 27.07 9.53 5.01
C THR A 237 27.16 10.67 3.99
N ASP A 238 27.85 10.43 2.89
CA ASP A 238 27.99 11.34 1.75
C ASP A 238 26.76 11.40 0.83
N PHE A 239 25.84 10.42 0.95
CA PHE A 239 24.56 10.45 0.23
C PHE A 239 23.44 11.07 1.05
N GLN A 240 22.40 11.56 0.38
CA GLN A 240 21.20 12.11 1.01
C GLN A 240 20.14 11.04 1.26
N GLY A 241 19.35 11.25 2.33
CA GLY A 241 18.29 10.34 2.73
C GLY A 241 18.81 9.05 3.35
N GLY A 242 17.89 8.19 3.69
CA GLY A 242 18.16 6.86 4.23
C GLY A 242 17.54 5.80 3.32
N TYR A 243 17.66 4.55 3.75
CA TYR A 243 16.99 3.43 3.12
C TYR A 243 16.52 2.45 4.17
N MET A 244 15.47 1.76 3.86
CA MET A 244 15.06 0.57 4.59
C MET A 244 15.29 -0.65 3.72
N SER A 245 15.47 -1.80 4.33
CA SER A 245 15.54 -3.08 3.64
C SER A 245 14.38 -3.96 4.08
N TYR A 246 13.86 -4.75 3.17
CA TYR A 246 12.90 -5.78 3.51
C TYR A 246 13.31 -7.09 2.85
N TYR A 247 12.95 -8.19 3.47
CA TYR A 247 13.21 -9.51 2.93
C TYR A 247 12.11 -10.49 3.34
N VAL A 248 12.04 -11.56 2.62
CA VAL A 248 11.17 -12.70 2.91
C VAL A 248 11.99 -13.98 2.75
N ALA A 249 11.92 -14.84 3.74
CA ALA A 249 12.42 -16.19 3.62
C ALA A 249 11.23 -17.13 3.39
N TYR A 250 11.26 -17.86 2.31
CA TYR A 250 10.21 -18.80 1.96
C TYR A 250 10.78 -19.99 1.21
N ARG A 251 10.09 -21.10 1.24
CA ARG A 251 10.36 -22.24 0.38
C ARG A 251 9.48 -22.13 -0.84
N PRO A 252 10.05 -21.96 -2.03
CA PRO A 252 9.24 -22.00 -3.25
C PRO A 252 8.61 -23.39 -3.38
N GLY A 253 7.32 -23.43 -3.69
CA GLY A 253 6.64 -24.69 -3.99
C GLY A 253 7.10 -25.26 -5.34
N TRP A 254 6.47 -26.33 -5.77
CA TRP A 254 6.67 -26.85 -7.11
C TRP A 254 6.22 -25.81 -8.14
N HIS A 255 7.18 -25.23 -8.85
CA HIS A 255 6.95 -24.40 -10.00
C HIS A 255 8.11 -24.60 -10.97
N LYS A 256 7.86 -24.46 -12.22
CA LYS A 256 8.91 -24.46 -13.24
C LYS A 256 9.89 -23.32 -12.91
N GLY A 257 11.19 -23.59 -13.00
CA GLY A 257 12.24 -22.66 -12.60
C GLY A 257 12.17 -21.28 -13.24
N TYR A 258 12.87 -20.34 -12.65
CA TYR A 258 13.08 -19.01 -13.23
C TYR A 258 13.98 -19.15 -14.47
N GLY A 259 13.48 -19.19 -15.58
CA GLY A 259 14.20 -19.36 -16.84
C GLY A 259 13.24 -19.48 -18.00
N ARG A 260 12.03 -19.04 -17.75
CA ARG A 260 10.97 -19.08 -18.75
C ARG A 260 11.30 -18.14 -19.89
N GLN A 261 11.33 -18.68 -21.08
CA GLN A 261 11.61 -17.94 -22.29
C GLN A 261 10.34 -17.64 -23.10
N GLY A 262 9.18 -18.09 -22.67
CA GLY A 262 7.93 -17.92 -23.38
C GLY A 262 6.74 -17.49 -22.53
N ILE A 263 5.75 -16.89 -23.15
CA ILE A 263 4.47 -16.56 -22.52
C ILE A 263 3.71 -17.87 -22.26
N GLY A 264 3.39 -18.15 -20.97
CA GLY A 264 2.61 -19.35 -20.59
C GLY A 264 3.44 -20.58 -20.22
N GLU A 265 4.75 -20.48 -20.14
CA GLU A 265 5.63 -21.53 -19.64
C GLU A 265 5.81 -21.53 -18.11
#